data_3f9ba74413141207bd874a921b22cd8c
#
_entry.id   3f9ba74413141207bd874a921b22cd8c
#
_cell.length_a   1.000
_cell.length_b   1.000
_cell.length_c   1.000
_cell.angle_alpha   90.00
_cell.angle_beta   90.00
_cell.angle_gamma   90.00
#
_symmetry.space_group_name_H-M   'P 1'
#
loop_
_entity.id
_entity.type
_entity.pdbx_description
1 polymer ?
#
loop_
_entity_poly.entity_id
_entity_poly.type
_entity_poly.pdbx_seq_one_letter_code
_entity_poly.pdbx_strand_id
1 'polypeptide(L)'
;VVVTTHLNTKHLHCHYVINSVSFVDGKRLWGDEKAWFKFRLVADCLCEKYGLYYNPNPNRSKQSSYYYKQEQAGMPSRYSMTRDAIDEAIAHSTNLKTFDYILTQMGYEHCLSDSRKYWTIVPKGYKKPIRLKSLGENYTEDAIKRRLTENQKVLIVPFAKETVRVTQY
;
A
#
# COMPACT_ATOMS: atom_id res chain seq x y z
N VAL A 1 20.89 -29.28 -10.08
CA VAL A 1 19.78 -28.77 -9.25
C VAL A 1 19.59 -29.68 -8.07
N VAL A 2 19.54 -29.14 -6.85
CA VAL A 2 19.15 -29.88 -5.64
C VAL A 2 17.75 -29.38 -5.24
N VAL A 3 16.85 -30.32 -4.92
CA VAL A 3 15.48 -30.02 -4.48
C VAL A 3 15.26 -30.64 -3.12
N THR A 4 14.79 -29.85 -2.16
CA THR A 4 14.42 -30.33 -0.83
C THR A 4 13.00 -29.88 -0.50
N THR A 5 12.22 -30.77 0.10
CA THR A 5 10.85 -30.47 0.54
C THR A 5 10.81 -30.47 2.07
N HIS A 6 10.29 -29.41 2.64
CA HIS A 6 10.11 -29.27 4.09
C HIS A 6 8.73 -29.81 4.48
N LEU A 7 8.74 -30.88 5.31
CA LEU A 7 7.53 -31.54 5.82
C LEU A 7 7.19 -31.13 7.25
N ASN A 8 8.09 -30.42 7.93
CA ASN A 8 8.00 -30.06 9.35
C ASN A 8 7.42 -28.65 9.59
N THR A 9 6.80 -28.06 8.60
CA THR A 9 6.19 -26.74 8.68
C THR A 9 4.69 -26.82 8.41
N LYS A 10 3.94 -25.77 8.80
CA LYS A 10 2.48 -25.70 8.56
C LYS A 10 2.09 -25.77 7.07
N HIS A 11 3.02 -25.42 6.20
CA HIS A 11 2.81 -25.41 4.75
C HIS A 11 3.96 -26.15 4.08
N LEU A 12 3.60 -27.12 3.24
CA LEU A 12 4.57 -27.79 2.38
C LEU A 12 5.22 -26.77 1.45
N HIS A 13 6.54 -26.76 1.40
CA HIS A 13 7.29 -25.93 0.47
C HIS A 13 8.60 -26.58 0.06
N CYS A 14 9.03 -26.28 -1.15
CA CYS A 14 10.25 -26.80 -1.73
C CYS A 14 11.30 -25.71 -1.87
N HIS A 15 12.56 -26.08 -1.62
CA HIS A 15 13.71 -25.26 -1.93
C HIS A 15 14.44 -25.86 -3.13
N TYR A 16 14.78 -24.99 -4.08
CA TYR A 16 15.55 -25.34 -5.26
C TYR A 16 16.91 -24.64 -5.18
N VAL A 17 17.99 -25.39 -5.19
CA VAL A 17 19.34 -24.83 -5.29
C VAL A 17 19.85 -25.14 -6.69
N ILE A 18 20.10 -24.09 -7.46
CA ILE A 18 20.55 -24.17 -8.85
C ILE A 18 21.96 -23.60 -8.90
N ASN A 19 22.90 -24.38 -9.43
CA ASN A 19 24.23 -23.85 -9.70
C ASN A 19 24.16 -22.73 -10.76
N SER A 20 24.73 -21.59 -10.47
CA SER A 20 24.70 -20.44 -11.36
C SER A 20 25.58 -20.61 -12.62
N VAL A 21 26.47 -21.58 -12.64
CA VAL A 21 27.33 -21.90 -13.78
C VAL A 21 27.11 -23.35 -14.19
N SER A 22 26.84 -23.58 -15.48
CA SER A 22 26.72 -24.92 -16.05
C SER A 22 28.06 -25.63 -16.00
N PHE A 23 28.10 -26.84 -15.48
CA PHE A 23 29.31 -27.67 -15.49
C PHE A 23 29.56 -28.35 -16.84
N VAL A 24 28.58 -28.28 -17.75
CA VAL A 24 28.67 -28.89 -19.08
C VAL A 24 29.34 -27.95 -20.08
N ASP A 25 28.95 -26.68 -20.11
CA ASP A 25 29.38 -25.71 -21.10
C ASP A 25 29.91 -24.39 -20.52
N GLY A 26 30.02 -24.32 -19.18
CA GLY A 26 30.53 -23.13 -18.48
C GLY A 26 29.64 -21.90 -18.55
N LYS A 27 28.47 -21.99 -19.18
CA LYS A 27 27.55 -20.85 -19.32
C LYS A 27 26.92 -20.49 -17.99
N ARG A 28 26.77 -19.20 -17.77
CA ARG A 28 26.11 -18.67 -16.57
C ARG A 28 24.62 -18.58 -16.74
N LEU A 29 23.88 -19.07 -15.73
CA LEU A 29 22.43 -18.84 -15.66
C LEU A 29 22.16 -17.38 -15.27
N TRP A 30 21.64 -16.63 -16.18
CA TRP A 30 21.18 -15.27 -15.91
C TRP A 30 19.70 -15.30 -15.53
N GLY A 31 19.40 -14.93 -14.27
CA GLY A 31 18.03 -14.74 -13.82
C GLY A 31 17.71 -13.25 -13.82
N ASP A 32 17.00 -12.78 -14.85
CA ASP A 32 16.36 -11.48 -14.83
C ASP A 32 14.96 -11.57 -14.19
N GLU A 33 14.29 -10.43 -13.96
CA GLU A 33 12.92 -10.42 -13.42
C GLU A 33 11.93 -11.20 -14.30
N LYS A 34 12.17 -11.26 -15.62
CA LYS A 34 11.33 -12.00 -16.58
C LYS A 34 11.49 -13.51 -16.44
N ALA A 35 12.71 -13.99 -16.14
CA ALA A 35 12.96 -15.40 -15.87
C ALA A 35 12.24 -15.85 -14.60
N TRP A 36 12.30 -15.08 -13.52
CA TRP A 36 11.57 -15.36 -12.28
C TRP A 36 10.06 -15.38 -12.48
N PHE A 37 9.55 -14.47 -13.31
CA PHE A 37 8.12 -14.47 -13.66
C PHE A 37 7.70 -15.74 -14.42
N LYS A 38 8.53 -16.21 -15.37
CA LYS A 38 8.28 -17.46 -16.10
C LYS A 38 8.30 -18.68 -15.17
N PHE A 39 9.26 -18.77 -14.24
CA PHE A 39 9.28 -19.86 -13.24
C PHE A 39 8.00 -19.88 -12.41
N ARG A 40 7.52 -18.73 -12.01
CA ARG A 40 6.26 -18.63 -11.28
C ARG A 40 5.07 -19.11 -12.10
N LEU A 41 4.94 -18.67 -13.35
CA LEU A 41 3.86 -19.14 -14.23
C LEU A 41 3.87 -20.66 -14.39
N VAL A 42 5.04 -21.26 -14.58
CA VAL A 42 5.15 -22.73 -14.67
C VAL A 42 4.73 -23.39 -13.36
N ALA A 43 5.14 -22.85 -12.22
CA ALA A 43 4.73 -23.37 -10.91
C ALA A 43 3.21 -23.25 -10.71
N ASP A 44 2.61 -22.11 -11.05
CA ASP A 44 1.17 -21.89 -10.95
C ASP A 44 0.39 -22.86 -11.85
N CYS A 45 0.82 -23.08 -13.11
CA CYS A 45 0.23 -24.06 -14.03
C CYS A 45 0.35 -25.51 -13.51
N LEU A 46 1.48 -25.86 -12.88
CA LEU A 46 1.63 -27.19 -12.27
C LEU A 46 0.70 -27.35 -11.07
N CYS A 47 0.59 -26.35 -10.22
CA CYS A 47 -0.35 -26.39 -9.09
C CYS A 47 -1.79 -26.57 -9.57
N GLU A 48 -2.21 -25.84 -10.59
CA GLU A 48 -3.53 -25.98 -11.21
C GLU A 48 -3.75 -27.40 -11.77
N LYS A 49 -2.78 -27.90 -12.54
CA LYS A 49 -2.84 -29.25 -13.13
C LYS A 49 -3.01 -30.36 -12.10
N TYR A 50 -2.41 -30.21 -10.95
CA TYR A 50 -2.45 -31.21 -9.87
C TYR A 50 -3.45 -30.87 -8.76
N GLY A 51 -4.33 -29.90 -8.94
CA GLY A 51 -5.33 -29.48 -7.95
C GLY A 51 -4.74 -28.95 -6.65
N LEU A 52 -3.50 -28.41 -6.70
CA LEU A 52 -2.84 -27.81 -5.55
C LEU A 52 -3.21 -26.33 -5.43
N TYR A 53 -3.20 -25.82 -4.20
CA TYR A 53 -3.46 -24.40 -3.98
C TYR A 53 -2.34 -23.54 -4.57
N TYR A 54 -2.73 -22.51 -5.30
CA TYR A 54 -1.86 -21.40 -5.72
C TYR A 54 -2.61 -20.08 -5.57
N ASN A 55 -1.88 -18.98 -5.49
CA ASN A 55 -2.47 -17.64 -5.41
C ASN A 55 -2.42 -16.96 -6.79
N PRO A 56 -3.55 -16.90 -7.53
CA PRO A 56 -3.57 -16.29 -8.86
C PRO A 56 -3.30 -14.78 -8.84
N ASN A 57 -3.66 -14.11 -7.72
CA ASN A 57 -3.48 -12.69 -7.53
C ASN A 57 -2.67 -12.40 -6.27
N PRO A 58 -1.36 -12.65 -6.28
CA PRO A 58 -0.53 -12.34 -5.11
C PRO A 58 -0.57 -10.86 -4.82
N ASN A 59 -1.00 -10.51 -3.62
CA ASN A 59 -0.96 -9.13 -3.17
C ASN A 59 0.49 -8.65 -3.14
N ARG A 60 0.89 -7.88 -4.13
CA ARG A 60 2.21 -7.26 -4.22
C ARG A 60 2.26 -5.99 -3.38
N SER A 61 1.77 -6.05 -2.13
CA SER A 61 1.94 -4.92 -1.25
C SER A 61 3.44 -4.64 -1.13
N LYS A 62 3.84 -3.40 -1.36
CA LYS A 62 5.23 -2.96 -1.21
C LYS A 62 5.65 -2.87 0.26
N GLN A 63 4.77 -3.28 1.15
CA GLN A 63 5.00 -3.35 2.58
C GLN A 63 5.89 -4.55 2.90
N SER A 64 6.88 -4.34 3.75
CA SER A 64 7.72 -5.42 4.27
C SER A 64 6.85 -6.47 4.98
N SER A 65 7.19 -7.76 4.81
CA SER A 65 6.50 -8.87 5.50
C SER A 65 6.50 -8.73 7.03
N TYR A 66 7.48 -8.05 7.60
CA TYR A 66 7.54 -7.74 9.03
C TYR A 66 6.35 -6.86 9.47
N TYR A 67 6.14 -5.71 8.80
CA TYR A 67 5.04 -4.81 9.12
C TYR A 67 3.67 -5.42 8.83
N TYR A 68 3.56 -6.20 7.76
CA TYR A 68 2.34 -6.96 7.46
C TYR A 68 1.98 -7.93 8.61
N LYS A 69 2.95 -8.73 9.09
CA LYS A 69 2.74 -9.64 10.22
C LYS A 69 2.40 -8.90 11.51
N GLN A 70 3.01 -7.74 11.74
CA GLN A 70 2.72 -6.88 12.89
C GLN A 70 1.26 -6.41 12.88
N GLU A 71 0.77 -5.92 11.73
CA GLU A 71 -0.62 -5.51 11.54
C GLU A 71 -1.60 -6.70 11.68
N GLN A 72 -1.26 -7.87 11.17
CA GLN A 72 -2.06 -9.08 11.36
C GLN A 72 -2.15 -9.52 12.82
N ALA A 73 -1.13 -9.25 13.62
CA ALA A 73 -1.12 -9.48 15.07
C ALA A 73 -1.85 -8.39 15.87
N GLY A 74 -2.51 -7.41 15.20
CA GLY A 74 -3.19 -6.30 15.85
C GLY A 74 -2.27 -5.23 16.42
N MET A 75 -0.97 -5.28 16.12
CA MET A 75 -0.02 -4.28 16.58
C MET A 75 0.11 -3.15 15.54
N PRO A 76 0.12 -1.87 15.98
CA PRO A 76 0.25 -0.76 15.06
C PRO A 76 1.63 -0.78 14.38
N SER A 77 1.64 -0.64 13.07
CA SER A 77 2.85 -0.45 12.27
C SER A 77 3.03 1.03 11.93
N ARG A 78 4.24 1.40 11.51
CA ARG A 78 4.46 2.76 10.99
C ARG A 78 3.55 3.09 9.81
N TYR A 79 3.13 2.09 9.04
CA TYR A 79 2.24 2.28 7.88
C TYR A 79 0.79 2.46 8.33
N SER A 80 0.28 1.64 9.28
CA SER A 80 -1.07 1.81 9.80
C SER A 80 -1.22 3.15 10.51
N MET A 81 -0.31 3.49 11.43
CA MET A 81 -0.33 4.78 12.13
C MET A 81 -0.31 5.98 11.17
N THR A 82 0.45 5.88 10.07
CA THR A 82 0.48 6.95 9.07
C THR A 82 -0.80 7.01 8.25
N ARG A 83 -1.43 5.85 7.93
CA ARG A 83 -2.75 5.81 7.28
C ARG A 83 -3.80 6.47 8.15
N ASP A 84 -3.87 6.10 9.43
CA ASP A 84 -4.83 6.65 10.39
C ASP A 84 -4.68 8.18 10.49
N ALA A 85 -3.44 8.67 10.58
CA ALA A 85 -3.19 10.11 10.63
C ALA A 85 -3.59 10.86 9.36
N ILE A 86 -3.36 10.27 8.19
CA ILE A 86 -3.79 10.84 6.90
C ILE A 86 -5.32 10.84 6.82
N ASP A 87 -5.97 9.75 7.22
CA ASP A 87 -7.42 9.63 7.20
C ASP A 87 -8.08 10.63 8.16
N GLU A 88 -7.51 10.83 9.35
CA GLU A 88 -7.93 11.86 10.30
C GLU A 88 -7.75 13.28 9.70
N ALA A 89 -6.58 13.55 9.10
CA ALA A 89 -6.34 14.84 8.46
C ALA A 89 -7.29 15.11 7.30
N ILE A 90 -7.63 14.09 6.48
CA ILE A 90 -8.61 14.22 5.41
C ILE A 90 -10.00 14.48 5.96
N ALA A 91 -10.42 13.77 7.03
CA ALA A 91 -11.75 13.95 7.63
C ALA A 91 -12.01 15.40 8.08
N HIS A 92 -10.96 16.09 8.51
CA HIS A 92 -11.02 17.50 8.95
C HIS A 92 -10.62 18.51 7.87
N SER A 93 -10.46 18.09 6.62
CA SER A 93 -10.01 18.94 5.52
C SER A 93 -11.03 18.97 4.38
N THR A 94 -11.15 20.15 3.75
CA THR A 94 -11.99 20.34 2.56
C THR A 94 -11.18 20.70 1.31
N ASN A 95 -9.91 21.00 1.49
CA ASN A 95 -8.99 21.35 0.41
C ASN A 95 -7.55 21.00 0.78
N LEU A 96 -6.65 21.05 -0.20
CA LEU A 96 -5.25 20.67 -0.02
C LEU A 96 -4.52 21.57 0.99
N LYS A 97 -4.83 22.88 1.04
CA LYS A 97 -4.19 23.80 1.98
C LYS A 97 -4.55 23.48 3.43
N THR A 98 -5.82 23.16 3.67
CA THR A 98 -6.29 22.75 5.01
C THR A 98 -5.70 21.41 5.40
N PHE A 99 -5.59 20.46 4.47
CA PHE A 99 -4.95 19.17 4.69
C PHE A 99 -3.46 19.31 5.06
N ASP A 100 -2.72 20.12 4.32
CA ASP A 100 -1.31 20.45 4.59
C ASP A 100 -1.15 21.08 5.99
N TYR A 101 -2.00 22.06 6.31
CA TYR A 101 -2.03 22.71 7.61
C TYR A 101 -2.30 21.71 8.76
N ILE A 102 -3.30 20.84 8.62
CA ILE A 102 -3.65 19.86 9.67
C ILE A 102 -2.52 18.86 9.89
N LEU A 103 -1.90 18.33 8.82
CA LEU A 103 -0.74 17.44 8.96
C LEU A 103 0.41 18.15 9.70
N THR A 104 0.63 19.44 9.42
CA THR A 104 1.63 20.23 10.15
C THR A 104 1.27 20.39 11.62
N GLN A 105 0.00 20.69 11.94
CA GLN A 105 -0.48 20.79 13.33
C GLN A 105 -0.38 19.44 14.08
N MET A 106 -0.62 18.34 13.39
CA MET A 106 -0.41 16.99 13.93
C MET A 106 1.07 16.65 14.13
N GLY A 107 2.00 17.52 13.68
CA GLY A 107 3.45 17.36 13.86
C GLY A 107 4.08 16.37 12.88
N TYR A 108 3.51 16.21 11.69
CA TYR A 108 4.09 15.40 10.62
C TYR A 108 4.93 16.25 9.67
N GLU A 109 6.17 15.83 9.44
CA GLU A 109 6.97 16.35 8.33
C GLU A 109 6.47 15.71 7.04
N HIS A 110 6.13 16.51 6.05
CA HIS A 110 5.59 16.02 4.79
C HIS A 110 5.99 16.93 3.61
N CYS A 111 5.83 16.41 2.41
CA CYS A 111 6.04 17.17 1.19
C CYS A 111 4.95 16.80 0.18
N LEU A 112 4.02 17.75 -0.04
CA LEU A 112 2.87 17.64 -0.93
C LEU A 112 3.06 18.53 -2.18
N SER A 113 4.27 18.58 -2.72
CA SER A 113 4.59 19.43 -3.86
C SER A 113 4.36 18.71 -5.18
N ASP A 114 3.65 19.36 -6.10
CA ASP A 114 3.45 18.88 -7.48
C ASP A 114 4.75 18.88 -8.30
N SER A 115 5.79 19.63 -7.85
CA SER A 115 7.12 19.59 -8.47
C SER A 115 7.88 18.29 -8.22
N ARG A 116 7.46 17.49 -7.23
CA ARG A 116 8.06 16.21 -6.91
C ARG A 116 7.22 15.07 -7.49
N LYS A 117 7.91 14.05 -8.00
CA LYS A 117 7.26 12.85 -8.59
C LYS A 117 6.30 12.14 -7.62
N TYR A 118 6.47 12.29 -6.31
CA TYR A 118 5.66 11.62 -5.30
C TYR A 118 5.54 12.46 -4.04
N TRP A 119 4.37 12.49 -3.49
CA TRP A 119 4.13 13.01 -2.16
C TRP A 119 4.71 12.08 -1.09
N THR A 120 5.28 12.67 -0.05
CA THR A 120 5.95 11.94 1.02
C THR A 120 5.55 12.46 2.39
N ILE A 121 5.58 11.57 3.38
CA ILE A 121 5.34 11.89 4.79
C ILE A 121 6.34 11.12 5.65
N VAL A 122 6.83 11.74 6.73
CA VAL A 122 7.70 11.10 7.71
C VAL A 122 6.84 10.58 8.86
N PRO A 123 6.77 9.26 9.10
CA PRO A 123 6.02 8.72 10.22
C PRO A 123 6.61 9.18 11.55
N LYS A 124 5.77 9.43 12.56
CA LYS A 124 6.23 9.82 13.90
C LYS A 124 7.21 8.80 14.46
N GLY A 125 8.33 9.28 15.00
CA GLY A 125 9.38 8.43 15.54
C GLY A 125 10.34 7.83 14.50
N TYR A 126 10.20 8.17 13.22
CA TYR A 126 11.07 7.69 12.16
C TYR A 126 11.76 8.85 11.43
N LYS A 127 12.97 8.59 10.90
CA LYS A 127 13.74 9.58 10.13
C LYS A 127 13.53 9.48 8.62
N LYS A 128 13.04 8.33 8.13
CA LYS A 128 12.90 8.08 6.69
C LYS A 128 11.48 8.34 6.22
N PRO A 129 11.28 9.18 5.19
CA PRO A 129 9.97 9.42 4.63
C PRO A 129 9.40 8.19 3.91
N ILE A 130 8.09 8.07 3.93
CA ILE A 130 7.31 7.10 3.17
C ILE A 130 6.63 7.84 2.01
N ARG A 131 6.61 7.24 0.82
CA ARG A 131 5.79 7.75 -0.28
C ARG A 131 4.33 7.43 -0.01
N LEU A 132 3.43 8.40 -0.13
CA LEU A 132 2.02 8.20 0.16
C LEU A 132 1.43 7.03 -0.65
N LYS A 133 1.77 6.92 -1.92
CA LYS A 133 1.32 5.80 -2.76
C LYS A 133 1.73 4.40 -2.28
N SER A 134 2.75 4.28 -1.41
CA SER A 134 3.13 2.98 -0.83
C SER A 134 2.28 2.58 0.37
N LEU A 135 1.39 3.47 0.84
CA LEU A 135 0.40 3.18 1.87
C LEU A 135 -0.84 2.45 1.31
N GLY A 136 -1.06 2.53 0.00
CA GLY A 136 -2.18 1.91 -0.70
C GLY A 136 -2.77 2.80 -1.78
N GLU A 137 -3.72 2.27 -2.55
CA GLU A 137 -4.37 2.99 -3.65
C GLU A 137 -5.16 4.21 -3.18
N ASN A 138 -5.76 4.16 -2.00
CA ASN A 138 -6.52 5.25 -1.40
C ASN A 138 -5.65 6.44 -0.93
N TYR A 139 -4.33 6.26 -0.93
CA TYR A 139 -3.34 7.26 -0.49
C TYR A 139 -2.49 7.79 -1.66
N THR A 140 -2.91 7.54 -2.88
CA THR A 140 -2.34 8.21 -4.06
C THR A 140 -2.75 9.68 -4.06
N GLU A 141 -1.97 10.51 -4.73
CA GLU A 141 -2.24 11.95 -4.85
C GLU A 141 -3.65 12.23 -5.37
N ASP A 142 -4.06 11.53 -6.45
CA ASP A 142 -5.39 11.69 -7.06
C ASP A 142 -6.50 11.21 -6.12
N ALA A 143 -6.27 10.11 -5.38
CA ALA A 143 -7.24 9.60 -4.42
C ALA A 143 -7.45 10.57 -3.26
N ILE A 144 -6.39 11.18 -2.75
CA ILE A 144 -6.48 12.19 -1.69
C ILE A 144 -7.21 13.44 -2.20
N LYS A 145 -6.83 13.96 -3.36
CA LYS A 145 -7.51 15.13 -3.97
C LYS A 145 -9.00 14.87 -4.17
N ARG A 146 -9.37 13.67 -4.64
CA ARG A 146 -10.78 13.27 -4.80
C ARG A 146 -11.53 13.25 -3.46
N ARG A 147 -10.98 12.61 -2.43
CA ARG A 147 -11.56 12.53 -1.09
C ARG A 147 -11.77 13.93 -0.48
N LEU A 148 -10.81 14.84 -0.63
CA LEU A 148 -10.94 16.23 -0.19
C LEU A 148 -12.08 16.96 -0.93
N THR A 149 -12.23 16.73 -2.23
CA THR A 149 -13.32 17.31 -3.02
C THR A 149 -14.70 16.75 -2.62
N GLU A 150 -14.76 15.47 -2.25
CA GLU A 150 -15.98 14.85 -1.73
C GLU A 150 -16.38 15.47 -0.40
N ASN A 151 -15.45 15.68 0.53
CA ASN A 151 -15.71 16.37 1.80
C ASN A 151 -16.21 17.80 1.59
N GLN A 152 -15.69 18.53 0.62
CA GLN A 152 -16.17 19.86 0.28
C GLN A 152 -17.64 19.86 -0.16
N LYS A 153 -18.08 18.86 -0.91
CA LYS A 153 -19.48 18.75 -1.37
C LYS A 153 -20.43 18.48 -0.21
N VAL A 154 -20.03 17.71 0.78
CA VAL A 154 -20.86 17.40 1.96
C VAL A 154 -21.10 18.64 2.83
N LEU A 155 -20.13 19.55 2.91
CA LEU A 155 -20.26 20.80 3.69
C LEU A 155 -21.08 21.88 2.97
N ILE A 156 -21.27 21.78 1.66
CA ILE A 156 -22.19 22.64 0.89
C ILE A 156 -23.58 22.01 0.88
N VAL A 157 -24.14 21.70 2.04
CA VAL A 157 -25.58 21.49 2.15
C VAL A 157 -26.23 22.88 2.00
N PRO A 158 -27.09 23.10 0.99
CA PRO A 158 -27.76 24.38 0.87
C PRO A 158 -28.58 24.59 2.14
N PHE A 159 -28.34 25.69 2.85
CA PHE A 159 -29.22 26.15 3.88
C PHE A 159 -30.62 26.20 3.23
N ALA A 160 -31.50 25.29 3.61
CA ALA A 160 -32.90 25.39 3.24
C ALA A 160 -33.37 26.78 3.72
N LYS A 161 -33.74 27.63 2.78
CA LYS A 161 -34.39 28.88 3.12
C LYS A 161 -35.65 28.52 3.86
N GLU A 162 -35.62 28.47 5.17
CA GLU A 162 -36.81 28.53 6.00
C GLU A 162 -37.47 29.87 5.71
N THR A 163 -38.54 29.84 4.97
CA THR A 163 -39.43 30.98 4.77
C THR A 163 -40.05 31.25 6.12
N VAL A 164 -39.47 32.20 6.86
CA VAL A 164 -40.08 32.77 8.04
C VAL A 164 -41.38 33.47 7.57
N ARG A 165 -42.52 32.80 7.77
CA ARG A 165 -43.83 33.46 7.62
C ARG A 165 -44.00 34.39 8.81
N VAL A 166 -43.71 35.67 8.58
CA VAL A 166 -44.12 36.72 9.53
C VAL A 166 -45.65 36.85 9.47
N THR A 167 -46.35 36.32 10.46
CA THR A 167 -47.74 36.61 10.70
C THR A 167 -47.79 38.00 11.33
N GLN A 168 -48.27 39.00 10.56
CA GLN A 168 -48.64 40.30 11.11
C GLN A 168 -49.96 40.13 11.88
N TYR A 169 -49.94 40.54 13.14
CA TYR A 169 -51.12 40.76 13.96
C TYR A 169 -51.56 42.21 13.82
#